data_efa2f24bf54cefcb8e207653cff17f0a
#
_entry.id   efa2f24bf54cefcb8e207653cff17f0a
#
_cell.length_a   1.000
_cell.length_b   1.000
_cell.length_c   1.000
_cell.angle_alpha   90.00
_cell.angle_beta   90.00
_cell.angle_gamma   90.00
#
_symmetry.space_group_name_H-M   'P 1'
#
loop_
_entity.id
_entity.type
_entity.pdbx_description
1 polymer ?
#
loop_
_entity_poly.entity_id
_entity_poly.type
_entity_poly.pdbx_seq_one_letter_code
_entity_poly.pdbx_strand_id
1 'polypeptide(L)'
;MQFMLMCRSLTYAQRTARVLERAGVTAGVARAPKSVSNRGCAYTVLVPERHGERALEILAGAGLSPERVLVKKPDGTITERDSGHDIS
;
A
#
# COMPACT_ATOMS: atom_id res chain seq x y z
N MET A 1 -0.06 -7.34 -11.70
CA MET A 1 0.38 -7.25 -10.30
C MET A 1 -0.14 -5.99 -9.65
N GLN A 2 -0.29 -6.02 -8.34
CA GLN A 2 -0.74 -4.88 -7.59
C GLN A 2 0.13 -4.68 -6.36
N PHE A 3 0.36 -3.43 -6.01
CA PHE A 3 0.91 -3.11 -4.71
C PHE A 3 -0.24 -3.02 -3.72
N MET A 4 -0.03 -3.57 -2.53
CA MET A 4 -0.99 -3.50 -1.44
C MET A 4 -0.31 -2.76 -0.30
N LEU A 5 -0.75 -1.53 -0.08
CA LEU A 5 -0.18 -0.69 0.97
C LEU A 5 -1.02 -0.90 2.23
N MET A 6 -0.48 -1.65 3.17
CA MET A 6 -1.21 -2.03 4.37
C MET A 6 -1.28 -0.85 5.33
N CYS A 7 -2.49 -0.53 5.75
CA CYS A 7 -2.72 0.63 6.60
C CYS A 7 -3.40 0.20 7.89
N ARG A 8 -3.09 0.91 8.96
CA ARG A 8 -3.57 0.58 10.29
C ARG A 8 -5.06 0.85 10.46
N SER A 9 -5.58 1.87 9.81
CA SER A 9 -6.97 2.26 9.98
C SER A 9 -7.57 2.67 8.66
N LEU A 10 -8.92 2.67 8.62
CA LEU A 10 -9.64 3.12 7.43
C LEU A 10 -9.32 4.57 7.14
N THR A 11 -9.29 5.41 8.16
CA THR A 11 -8.99 6.83 7.97
C THR A 11 -7.62 7.03 7.33
N TYR A 12 -6.62 6.28 7.79
CA TYR A 12 -5.28 6.38 7.24
C TYR A 12 -5.27 5.90 5.79
N ALA A 13 -5.99 4.80 5.50
CA ALA A 13 -6.06 4.29 4.14
C ALA A 13 -6.74 5.30 3.21
N GLN A 14 -7.81 5.94 3.67
CA GLN A 14 -8.50 6.93 2.87
C GLN A 14 -7.62 8.14 2.59
N ARG A 15 -6.87 8.59 3.59
CA ARG A 15 -5.96 9.71 3.40
C ARG A 15 -4.87 9.33 2.40
N THR A 16 -4.32 8.14 2.52
CA THR A 16 -3.30 7.64 1.61
C THR A 16 -3.82 7.62 0.18
N ALA A 17 -5.01 7.06 -0.03
CA ALA A 17 -5.58 6.97 -1.36
C ALA A 17 -5.84 8.36 -1.95
N ARG A 18 -6.31 9.28 -1.12
CA ARG A 18 -6.60 10.64 -1.59
C ARG A 18 -5.34 11.35 -2.06
N VAL A 19 -4.26 11.22 -1.31
CA VAL A 19 -3.00 11.83 -1.70
C VAL A 19 -2.52 11.29 -3.04
N LEU A 20 -2.63 9.97 -3.21
CA LEU A 20 -2.21 9.34 -4.46
C LEU A 20 -3.08 9.79 -5.62
N GLU A 21 -4.40 9.85 -5.43
CA GLU A 21 -5.29 10.27 -6.51
C GLU A 21 -5.04 11.71 -6.93
N ARG A 22 -4.75 12.58 -5.97
CA ARG A 22 -4.41 13.96 -6.30
C ARG A 22 -3.15 14.05 -7.14
N ALA A 23 -2.25 13.11 -6.98
CA ALA A 23 -1.01 13.07 -7.74
C ALA A 23 -1.17 12.30 -9.06
N GLY A 24 -2.38 11.87 -9.39
CA GLY A 24 -2.64 11.19 -10.64
C GLY A 24 -2.42 9.69 -10.59
N VAL A 25 -2.32 9.11 -9.40
CA VAL A 25 -2.13 7.68 -9.25
C VAL A 25 -3.44 7.04 -8.81
N THR A 26 -3.93 6.09 -9.59
CA THR A 26 -5.14 5.36 -9.25
C THR A 26 -4.90 4.56 -7.98
N ALA A 27 -5.80 4.72 -7.02
CA ALA A 27 -5.67 4.02 -5.75
C ALA A 27 -7.05 3.68 -5.21
N GLY A 28 -7.20 2.45 -4.73
CA GLY A 28 -8.46 2.00 -4.17
C GLY A 28 -8.26 1.53 -2.73
N VAL A 29 -9.26 1.75 -1.89
CA VAL A 29 -9.22 1.30 -0.50
C VAL A 29 -10.04 0.03 -0.40
N ALA A 30 -9.50 -0.98 0.25
CA ALA A 30 -10.17 -2.26 0.42
C ALA A 30 -9.83 -2.84 1.78
N ARG A 31 -10.64 -3.80 2.21
CA ARG A 31 -10.31 -4.57 3.40
C ARG A 31 -9.16 -5.50 3.09
N ALA A 32 -8.22 -5.58 4.00
CA ALA A 32 -7.09 -6.49 3.82
C ALA A 32 -7.58 -7.94 3.98
N PRO A 33 -7.08 -8.86 3.13
CA PRO A 33 -7.41 -10.27 3.29
C PRO A 33 -6.93 -10.80 4.64
N LYS A 34 -7.66 -11.74 5.20
CA LYS A 34 -7.28 -12.32 6.49
C LYS A 34 -5.89 -12.95 6.45
N SER A 35 -5.52 -13.50 5.30
CA SER A 35 -4.23 -14.16 5.15
C SER A 35 -3.05 -13.22 5.37
N VAL A 36 -3.24 -11.91 5.15
CA VAL A 36 -2.18 -10.94 5.32
C VAL A 36 -2.50 -9.91 6.39
N SER A 37 -3.72 -9.92 6.90
CA SER A 37 -4.16 -8.98 7.92
C SER A 37 -3.76 -9.52 9.28
N ASN A 38 -2.82 -8.85 9.92
CA ASN A 38 -2.48 -9.18 11.28
C ASN A 38 -2.04 -7.89 11.97
N ARG A 39 -2.04 -7.93 13.28
CA ARG A 39 -1.60 -6.81 14.10
C ARG A 39 -2.32 -5.51 13.76
N GLY A 40 -3.59 -5.60 13.39
CA GLY A 40 -4.40 -4.42 13.17
C GLY A 40 -4.33 -3.82 11.78
N CYS A 41 -3.57 -4.43 10.88
CA CYS A 41 -3.54 -3.93 9.48
C CYS A 41 -4.77 -4.45 8.75
N ALA A 42 -5.91 -3.82 8.99
CA ALA A 42 -7.18 -4.30 8.48
C ALA A 42 -7.56 -3.70 7.13
N TYR A 43 -6.87 -2.69 6.68
CA TYR A 43 -7.20 -2.00 5.42
C TYR A 43 -5.98 -1.89 4.55
N THR A 44 -6.21 -1.84 3.24
CA THR A 44 -5.12 -1.74 2.29
C THR A 44 -5.49 -0.76 1.19
N VAL A 45 -4.48 -0.10 0.65
CA VAL A 45 -4.64 0.74 -0.53
C VAL A 45 -4.03 -0.01 -1.69
N LEU A 46 -4.83 -0.24 -2.73
CA LEU A 46 -4.42 -1.02 -3.89
C LEU A 46 -3.95 -0.07 -4.98
N VAL A 47 -2.75 -0.31 -5.50
CA VAL A 47 -2.15 0.52 -6.54
C VAL A 47 -1.63 -0.40 -7.64
N PRO A 48 -1.89 -0.08 -8.92
CA PRO A 48 -1.32 -0.88 -10.01
C PRO A 48 0.19 -0.93 -9.90
N GLU A 49 0.75 -2.08 -10.22
CA GLU A 49 2.18 -2.31 -10.04
C GLU A 49 3.02 -1.28 -10.79
N ARG A 50 2.58 -0.88 -11.98
CA ARG A 50 3.34 0.09 -12.77
C ARG A 50 3.46 1.46 -12.10
N HIS A 51 2.58 1.74 -11.13
CA HIS A 51 2.63 3.00 -10.38
C HIS A 51 3.08 2.82 -8.94
N GLY A 52 3.49 1.61 -8.58
CA GLY A 52 3.80 1.30 -7.19
C GLY A 52 4.96 2.11 -6.64
N GLU A 53 6.06 2.16 -7.39
CA GLU A 53 7.25 2.90 -6.94
C GLU A 53 6.93 4.39 -6.80
N ARG A 54 6.23 4.93 -7.80
CA ARG A 54 5.86 6.33 -7.77
C ARG A 54 4.95 6.63 -6.58
N ALA A 55 4.03 5.71 -6.28
CA ALA A 55 3.16 5.88 -5.14
C ALA A 55 3.94 5.98 -3.84
N LEU A 56 4.94 5.12 -3.67
CA LEU A 56 5.74 5.15 -2.46
C LEU A 56 6.52 6.46 -2.34
N GLU A 57 7.02 6.98 -3.46
CA GLU A 57 7.72 8.27 -3.46
C GLU A 57 6.78 9.41 -3.08
N ILE A 58 5.57 9.41 -3.65
CA ILE A 58 4.59 10.44 -3.36
C ILE A 58 4.23 10.43 -1.87
N LEU A 59 4.01 9.25 -1.32
CA LEU A 59 3.64 9.13 0.08
C LEU A 59 4.78 9.56 0.99
N ALA A 60 6.01 9.22 0.65
CA ALA A 60 7.16 9.64 1.42
C ALA A 60 7.24 11.16 1.48
N GLY A 61 6.99 11.82 0.35
CA GLY A 61 6.99 13.27 0.31
C GLY A 61 5.85 13.90 1.08
N ALA A 62 4.77 13.15 1.28
CA ALA A 62 3.61 13.64 2.04
C ALA A 62 3.66 13.24 3.51
N GLY A 63 4.72 12.55 3.94
CA GLY A 63 4.84 12.13 5.32
C GLY A 63 3.94 10.97 5.69
N LEU A 64 3.52 10.18 4.72
CA LEU A 64 2.66 9.02 4.95
C LEU A 64 3.46 7.75 4.72
N SER A 65 3.35 6.80 5.64
CA SER A 65 4.06 5.54 5.54
C SER A 65 3.10 4.37 5.79
N PRO A 66 2.93 3.47 4.83
CA PRO A 66 2.16 2.27 5.10
C PRO A 66 2.90 1.38 6.11
N GLU A 67 2.13 0.58 6.84
CA GLU A 67 2.72 -0.34 7.80
C GLU A 67 3.55 -1.41 7.09
N ARG A 68 3.03 -1.90 5.97
CA ARG A 68 3.71 -2.91 5.17
C ARG A 68 3.38 -2.66 3.71
N VAL A 69 4.26 -3.10 2.84
CA VAL A 69 4.02 -3.04 1.40
C VAL A 69 4.07 -4.46 0.87
N LEU A 70 2.97 -4.91 0.30
CA LEU A 70 2.87 -6.25 -0.27
C LEU A 70 2.67 -6.13 -1.77
N VAL A 71 3.08 -7.15 -2.50
CA VAL A 71 2.87 -7.23 -3.94
C VAL A 71 2.05 -8.47 -4.22
N LYS A 72 0.91 -8.29 -4.88
CA LYS A 72 0.06 -9.40 -5.28
C LYS A 72 0.32 -9.71 -6.75
N LYS A 73 0.76 -10.93 -7.02
CA LYS A 73 1.07 -11.37 -8.38
C LYS A 73 -0.18 -11.85 -9.09
N PRO A 74 -0.14 -11.96 -10.43
CA PRO A 74 -1.31 -12.38 -11.18
C PRO A 74 -1.85 -13.75 -10.77
N ASP A 75 -1.00 -14.63 -10.28
CA ASP A 75 -1.42 -15.96 -9.85
C ASP A 75 -2.04 -15.96 -8.45
N GLY A 76 -2.15 -14.78 -7.82
CA GLY A 76 -2.72 -14.66 -6.49
C GLY A 76 -1.69 -14.72 -5.37
N THR A 77 -0.44 -15.04 -5.68
CA THR A 77 0.61 -15.09 -4.67
C THR A 77 0.90 -13.69 -4.15
N ILE A 78 1.03 -13.55 -2.83
CA ILE A 78 1.33 -12.28 -2.20
C ILE A 78 2.68 -12.39 -1.51
N THR A 79 3.58 -11.46 -1.86
CA THR A 79 4.88 -11.40 -1.23
C THR A 79 5.08 -10.04 -0.60
N GLU A 80 5.81 -9.99 0.49
CA GLU A 80 6.09 -8.73 1.15
C GLU A 80 7.29 -8.07 0.49
N ARG A 81 7.10 -6.81 0.13
CA ARG A 81 8.20 -6.02 -0.40
C ARG A 81 8.95 -5.38 0.76
N ASP A 82 10.25 -5.54 0.75
CA ASP A 82 11.10 -4.83 1.68
C ASP A 82 11.03 -3.35 1.31
N SER A 83 10.57 -2.53 2.22
CA SER A 83 10.47 -1.11 1.93
C SER A 83 11.82 -0.43 2.05
N GLY A 84 12.83 -1.19 2.01
CA GLY A 84 14.15 -0.63 1.90
C GLY A 84 14.68 -0.10 3.15
N HIS A 85 14.33 -0.45 4.04
CA HIS A 85 14.99 0.02 5.06
C HIS A 85 15.99 -0.86 5.57
N ASP A 86 16.21 -0.91 5.18
CA ASP A 86 17.10 -1.45 5.48
C ASP A 86 17.99 -1.31 6.01
N ILE A 87 18.11 -1.01 6.30
CA ILE A 87 18.91 -0.84 6.64
C ILE A 87 19.43 -1.08 7.19
N SER A 88 19.42 -1.20 7.37
CA SER A 88 19.96 -1.33 7.79
C SER A 88 20.45 -1.51 8.01
#